data_385d5e4ea529f1f24d742af2bb2bbd33
#
_entry.id   385d5e4ea529f1f24d742af2bb2bbd33
#
_cell.length_a   1.000
_cell.length_b   1.000
_cell.length_c   1.000
_cell.angle_alpha   90.00
_cell.angle_beta   90.00
_cell.angle_gamma   90.00
#
_symmetry.space_group_name_H-M   'P 1'
#
loop_
_entity.id
_entity.type
_entity.pdbx_description
1 polymer ?
#
loop_
_entity_poly.entity_id
_entity_poly.type
_entity_poly.pdbx_seq_one_letter_code
_entity_poly.pdbx_strand_id
1 'polypeptide(L)'
;MKNIILTGMPGVGKSTIGVILAKELGYQFVDSDLLIQQQEKMLLKDIIASKGVDGFLAVENQVNASIRTERAVIATGGSAVYGKEAMENFKRTGIIVYLQCSYEVLEKRLGDLKGRGVVLKEGQTLRDIYEERSVLYEKYADLVVKEDGRDIEETLALVLEELREKQMLQTEPGRPADAASCTGVPKRN
;
A
#
# COMPACT_ATOMS: atom_id res chain seq x y z
N MET A 1 -11.16 -14.36 5.35
CA MET A 1 -9.79 -13.88 5.71
C MET A 1 -9.72 -12.38 5.48
N LYS A 2 -9.03 -11.64 6.35
CA LYS A 2 -8.92 -10.18 6.24
C LYS A 2 -8.00 -9.77 5.08
N ASN A 3 -8.26 -8.59 4.50
CA ASN A 3 -7.32 -7.97 3.57
C ASN A 3 -6.10 -7.40 4.33
N ILE A 4 -5.03 -7.10 3.60
CA ILE A 4 -3.88 -6.35 4.10
C ILE A 4 -3.83 -5.04 3.32
N ILE A 5 -3.92 -3.93 4.01
CA ILE A 5 -3.94 -2.60 3.41
C ILE A 5 -2.60 -1.92 3.68
N LEU A 6 -1.83 -1.64 2.65
CA LEU A 6 -0.55 -0.94 2.75
C LEU A 6 -0.76 0.56 2.62
N THR A 7 -0.41 1.31 3.66
CA THR A 7 -0.46 2.77 3.70
C THR A 7 0.93 3.36 3.92
N GLY A 8 1.10 4.63 3.64
CA GLY A 8 2.37 5.34 3.80
C GLY A 8 2.62 6.36 2.70
N MET A 9 3.70 7.10 2.82
CA MET A 9 4.05 8.17 1.90
C MET A 9 4.25 7.67 0.45
N PRO A 10 4.05 8.53 -0.56
CA PRO A 10 4.45 8.20 -1.93
C PRO A 10 5.93 7.81 -1.98
N GLY A 11 6.29 6.83 -2.78
CA GLY A 11 7.69 6.40 -2.93
C GLY A 11 8.23 5.42 -1.88
N VAL A 12 7.45 5.05 -0.84
CA VAL A 12 7.88 4.05 0.17
C VAL A 12 7.81 2.59 -0.32
N GLY A 13 7.39 2.31 -1.55
CA GLY A 13 7.40 0.95 -2.09
C GLY A 13 6.13 0.13 -1.88
N LYS A 14 5.00 0.73 -1.48
CA LYS A 14 3.73 0.02 -1.22
C LYS A 14 3.32 -0.95 -2.33
N SER A 15 3.32 -0.50 -3.59
CA SER A 15 2.91 -1.34 -4.72
C SER A 15 3.90 -2.48 -4.96
N THR A 16 5.21 -2.22 -4.83
CA THR A 16 6.25 -3.26 -5.01
C THR A 16 6.15 -4.32 -3.92
N ILE A 17 6.14 -3.91 -2.64
CA ILE A 17 5.98 -4.81 -1.50
C ILE A 17 4.63 -5.53 -1.59
N GLY A 18 3.57 -4.83 -1.97
CA GLY A 18 2.22 -5.36 -2.07
C GLY A 18 2.08 -6.50 -3.08
N VAL A 19 2.68 -6.38 -4.26
CA VAL A 19 2.70 -7.45 -5.27
C VAL A 19 3.41 -8.70 -4.75
N ILE A 20 4.58 -8.53 -4.12
CA ILE A 20 5.37 -9.66 -3.61
C ILE A 20 4.65 -10.30 -2.42
N LEU A 21 4.14 -9.49 -1.48
CA LEU A 21 3.37 -9.95 -0.32
C LEU A 21 2.12 -10.74 -0.75
N ALA A 22 1.39 -10.25 -1.77
CA ALA A 22 0.23 -10.95 -2.31
C ALA A 22 0.60 -12.32 -2.87
N LYS A 23 1.73 -12.40 -3.60
CA LYS A 23 2.25 -13.67 -4.14
C LYS A 23 2.62 -14.65 -3.03
N GLU A 24 3.34 -14.19 -2.00
CA GLU A 24 3.74 -15.03 -0.86
C GLU A 24 2.55 -15.59 -0.07
N LEU A 25 1.49 -14.80 0.06
CA LEU A 25 0.29 -15.18 0.80
C LEU A 25 -0.77 -15.91 -0.04
N GLY A 26 -0.61 -15.97 -1.37
CA GLY A 26 -1.65 -16.47 -2.28
C GLY A 26 -2.89 -15.57 -2.28
N TYR A 27 -2.71 -14.25 -2.12
CA TYR A 27 -3.75 -13.25 -2.11
C TYR A 27 -3.84 -12.55 -3.47
N GLN A 28 -4.96 -11.88 -3.71
CA GLN A 28 -5.07 -10.94 -4.83
C GLN A 28 -4.25 -9.68 -4.53
N PHE A 29 -3.72 -9.05 -5.58
CA PHE A 29 -3.13 -7.70 -5.46
C PHE A 29 -4.08 -6.66 -6.04
N VAL A 30 -4.30 -5.59 -5.31
CA VAL A 30 -5.14 -4.45 -5.71
C VAL A 30 -4.33 -3.16 -5.53
N ASP A 31 -4.12 -2.43 -6.62
CA ASP A 31 -3.56 -1.08 -6.57
C ASP A 31 -4.71 -0.07 -6.69
N SER A 32 -4.91 0.74 -5.64
CA SER A 32 -6.05 1.66 -5.61
C SER A 32 -5.91 2.81 -6.61
N ASP A 33 -4.68 3.20 -6.95
CA ASP A 33 -4.44 4.23 -7.96
C ASP A 33 -4.88 3.76 -9.35
N LEU A 34 -4.67 2.47 -9.66
CA LEU A 34 -5.16 1.86 -10.90
C LEU A 34 -6.69 1.78 -10.93
N LEU A 35 -7.33 1.47 -9.79
CA LEU A 35 -8.81 1.48 -9.72
C LEU A 35 -9.38 2.88 -9.96
N ILE A 36 -8.77 3.91 -9.40
CA ILE A 36 -9.16 5.31 -9.62
C ILE A 36 -9.05 5.65 -11.10
N GLN A 37 -7.91 5.34 -11.74
CA GLN A 37 -7.69 5.60 -13.17
C GLN A 37 -8.69 4.84 -14.06
N GLN A 38 -8.99 3.60 -13.71
CA GLN A 38 -9.96 2.78 -14.44
C GLN A 38 -11.38 3.35 -14.33
N GLN A 39 -11.79 3.78 -13.15
CA GLN A 39 -13.12 4.37 -12.92
C GLN A 39 -13.27 5.71 -13.63
N GLU A 40 -12.29 6.59 -13.51
CA GLU A 40 -12.32 7.93 -14.11
C GLU A 40 -11.94 7.93 -15.61
N LYS A 41 -11.37 6.83 -16.11
CA LYS A 41 -10.82 6.68 -17.47
C LYS A 41 -9.77 7.75 -17.81
N MET A 42 -9.01 8.18 -16.81
CA MET A 42 -8.01 9.22 -16.88
C MET A 42 -6.80 8.85 -16.03
N LEU A 43 -5.62 9.39 -16.35
CA LEU A 43 -4.46 9.27 -15.48
C LEU A 43 -4.64 10.15 -14.22
N LEU A 44 -4.02 9.78 -13.09
CA LEU A 44 -4.15 10.52 -11.84
C LEU A 44 -3.84 12.02 -12.03
N LYS A 45 -2.76 12.33 -12.74
CA LYS A 45 -2.34 13.71 -13.02
C LYS A 45 -3.42 14.51 -13.74
N ASP A 46 -4.16 13.87 -14.67
CA ASP A 46 -5.21 14.52 -15.46
C ASP A 46 -6.48 14.70 -14.63
N ILE A 47 -6.78 13.76 -13.71
CA ILE A 47 -7.87 13.91 -12.73
C ILE A 47 -7.59 15.11 -11.82
N ILE A 48 -6.35 15.22 -11.28
CA ILE A 48 -5.94 16.35 -10.45
C ILE A 48 -6.01 17.66 -11.24
N ALA A 49 -5.53 17.67 -12.47
CA ALA A 49 -5.57 18.87 -13.31
C ALA A 49 -7.00 19.34 -13.62
N SER A 50 -7.94 18.40 -13.81
CA SER A 50 -9.33 18.71 -14.18
C SER A 50 -10.23 19.01 -12.99
N LYS A 51 -10.05 18.30 -11.86
CA LYS A 51 -10.93 18.40 -10.67
C LYS A 51 -10.29 19.14 -9.48
N GLY A 52 -9.01 19.50 -9.59
CA GLY A 52 -8.23 20.03 -8.50
C GLY A 52 -7.89 18.98 -7.43
N VAL A 53 -7.15 19.38 -6.42
CA VAL A 53 -6.71 18.49 -5.31
C VAL A 53 -7.92 17.96 -4.53
N ASP A 54 -8.84 18.84 -4.13
CA ASP A 54 -9.99 18.43 -3.32
C ASP A 54 -10.93 17.52 -4.09
N GLY A 55 -11.13 17.75 -5.41
CA GLY A 55 -11.89 16.86 -6.29
C GLY A 55 -11.24 15.49 -6.43
N PHE A 56 -9.92 15.44 -6.56
CA PHE A 56 -9.18 14.17 -6.57
C PHE A 56 -9.34 13.41 -5.26
N LEU A 57 -9.16 14.08 -4.11
CA LEU A 57 -9.33 13.47 -2.78
C LEU A 57 -10.73 12.90 -2.57
N ALA A 58 -11.76 13.57 -3.08
CA ALA A 58 -13.13 13.06 -3.03
C ALA A 58 -13.30 11.79 -3.86
N VAL A 59 -12.75 11.75 -5.09
CA VAL A 59 -12.74 10.55 -5.94
C VAL A 59 -11.97 9.40 -5.27
N GLU A 60 -10.75 9.67 -4.77
CA GLU A 60 -9.93 8.68 -4.07
C GLU A 60 -10.67 8.08 -2.87
N ASN A 61 -11.30 8.92 -2.05
CA ASN A 61 -12.09 8.47 -0.91
C ASN A 61 -13.26 7.57 -1.35
N GLN A 62 -14.02 7.99 -2.36
CA GLN A 62 -15.15 7.23 -2.87
C GLN A 62 -14.72 5.86 -3.43
N VAL A 63 -13.66 5.81 -4.24
CA VAL A 63 -13.16 4.57 -4.82
C VAL A 63 -12.69 3.63 -3.72
N ASN A 64 -11.85 4.10 -2.81
CA ASN A 64 -11.33 3.29 -1.71
C ASN A 64 -12.45 2.81 -0.76
N ALA A 65 -13.44 3.64 -0.48
CA ALA A 65 -14.59 3.25 0.32
C ALA A 65 -15.47 2.19 -0.38
N SER A 66 -15.42 2.11 -1.70
CA SER A 66 -16.19 1.14 -2.50
C SER A 66 -15.50 -0.20 -2.70
N ILE A 67 -14.22 -0.36 -2.37
CA ILE A 67 -13.49 -1.61 -2.56
C ILE A 67 -14.17 -2.73 -1.77
N ARG A 68 -14.54 -3.80 -2.49
CA ARG A 68 -15.13 -5.03 -1.95
C ARG A 68 -14.31 -6.20 -2.43
N THR A 69 -13.44 -6.67 -1.58
CA THR A 69 -12.57 -7.82 -1.83
C THR A 69 -12.25 -8.54 -0.53
N GLU A 70 -11.80 -9.77 -0.65
CA GLU A 70 -11.31 -10.59 0.45
C GLU A 70 -10.00 -11.26 0.03
N ARG A 71 -9.12 -11.55 0.97
CA ARG A 71 -7.81 -12.15 0.69
C ARG A 71 -7.03 -11.33 -0.34
N ALA A 72 -6.97 -10.02 -0.14
CA ALA A 72 -6.24 -9.12 -1.02
C ALA A 72 -5.20 -8.31 -0.24
N VAL A 73 -4.09 -8.02 -0.90
CA VAL A 73 -3.17 -6.96 -0.51
C VAL A 73 -3.53 -5.72 -1.32
N ILE A 74 -3.92 -4.66 -0.63
CA ILE A 74 -4.36 -3.39 -1.22
C ILE A 74 -3.26 -2.36 -1.00
N ALA A 75 -2.63 -1.91 -2.08
CA ALA A 75 -1.71 -0.76 -2.04
C ALA A 75 -2.51 0.53 -2.28
N THR A 76 -2.44 1.46 -1.33
CA THR A 76 -3.19 2.72 -1.42
C THR A 76 -2.35 3.86 -1.99
N GLY A 77 -3.01 4.88 -2.54
CA GLY A 77 -2.39 6.18 -2.77
C GLY A 77 -1.90 6.81 -1.45
N GLY A 78 -0.91 7.70 -1.53
CA GLY A 78 -0.38 8.37 -0.33
C GLY A 78 -1.36 9.34 0.33
N SER A 79 -2.39 9.78 -0.38
CA SER A 79 -3.43 10.68 0.13
C SER A 79 -4.69 9.97 0.63
N ALA A 80 -4.79 8.66 0.43
CA ALA A 80 -5.95 7.85 0.85
C ALA A 80 -6.30 8.02 2.33
N VAL A 81 -5.31 8.33 3.17
CA VAL A 81 -5.46 8.53 4.61
C VAL A 81 -6.34 9.75 4.99
N TYR A 82 -6.56 10.68 4.05
CA TYR A 82 -7.49 11.79 4.25
C TYR A 82 -8.97 11.38 4.12
N GLY A 83 -9.24 10.28 3.41
CA GLY A 83 -10.59 9.79 3.16
C GLY A 83 -11.15 9.04 4.37
N LYS A 84 -12.08 9.66 5.10
CA LYS A 84 -12.68 9.06 6.29
C LYS A 84 -13.39 7.74 5.97
N GLU A 85 -14.26 7.75 4.96
CA GLU A 85 -15.04 6.58 4.55
C GLU A 85 -14.14 5.47 4.00
N ALA A 86 -13.06 5.83 3.30
CA ALA A 86 -12.03 4.90 2.84
C ALA A 86 -11.37 4.20 4.02
N MET A 87 -10.90 4.96 5.00
CA MET A 87 -10.21 4.40 6.17
C MET A 87 -11.13 3.57 7.06
N GLU A 88 -12.40 3.97 7.20
CA GLU A 88 -13.42 3.16 7.89
C GLU A 88 -13.68 1.83 7.16
N ASN A 89 -13.75 1.85 5.83
CA ASN A 89 -13.86 0.63 5.02
C ASN A 89 -12.65 -0.28 5.23
N PHE A 90 -11.45 0.26 5.17
CA PHE A 90 -10.21 -0.49 5.36
C PHE A 90 -10.12 -1.11 6.75
N LYS A 91 -10.42 -0.36 7.81
CA LYS A 91 -10.48 -0.90 9.19
C LYS A 91 -11.48 -2.04 9.35
N ARG A 92 -12.62 -1.94 8.69
CA ARG A 92 -13.65 -2.96 8.76
C ARG A 92 -13.27 -4.23 8.00
N THR A 93 -12.58 -4.10 6.85
CA THR A 93 -12.34 -5.20 5.92
C THR A 93 -10.95 -5.81 6.01
N GLY A 94 -10.01 -5.20 6.73
CA GLY A 94 -8.63 -5.67 6.73
C GLY A 94 -7.78 -5.21 7.90
N ILE A 95 -6.48 -5.34 7.72
CA ILE A 95 -5.40 -4.94 8.61
C ILE A 95 -4.65 -3.82 7.92
N ILE A 96 -4.54 -2.66 8.56
CA ILE A 96 -3.85 -1.51 8.00
C ILE A 96 -2.39 -1.55 8.45
N VAL A 97 -1.48 -1.71 7.49
CA VAL A 97 -0.03 -1.72 7.68
C VAL A 97 0.54 -0.39 7.19
N TYR A 98 1.11 0.38 8.09
CA TYR A 98 1.83 1.60 7.74
C TYR A 98 3.30 1.29 7.47
N LEU A 99 3.75 1.47 6.23
CA LEU A 99 5.15 1.44 5.86
C LEU A 99 5.75 2.82 6.16
N GLN A 100 6.47 2.91 7.27
CA GLN A 100 7.05 4.15 7.78
C GLN A 100 8.49 4.30 7.30
N CYS A 101 8.83 5.44 6.72
CA CYS A 101 10.20 5.86 6.47
C CYS A 101 10.46 7.25 7.06
N SER A 102 11.71 7.56 7.33
CA SER A 102 12.11 8.91 7.74
C SER A 102 11.97 9.91 6.60
N TYR A 103 11.87 11.18 6.95
CA TYR A 103 11.79 12.26 5.97
C TYR A 103 13.02 12.27 5.05
N GLU A 104 14.19 12.06 5.60
CA GLU A 104 15.48 12.07 4.88
C GLU A 104 15.56 10.96 3.83
N VAL A 105 15.02 9.77 4.15
CA VAL A 105 14.92 8.66 3.18
C VAL A 105 13.91 8.98 2.10
N LEU A 106 12.76 9.52 2.48
CA LEU A 106 11.71 9.91 1.54
C LEU A 106 12.19 10.99 0.57
N GLU A 107 12.84 12.04 1.07
CA GLU A 107 13.35 13.14 0.27
C GLU A 107 14.35 12.66 -0.79
N LYS A 108 15.26 11.74 -0.41
CA LYS A 108 16.21 11.13 -1.35
C LYS A 108 15.52 10.28 -2.42
N ARG A 109 14.47 9.53 -2.05
CA ARG A 109 13.74 8.64 -2.97
C ARG A 109 12.85 9.41 -3.94
N LEU A 110 12.24 10.49 -3.51
CA LEU A 110 11.29 11.24 -4.33
C LEU A 110 11.98 12.20 -5.31
N GLY A 111 13.15 12.76 -4.95
CA GLY A 111 13.94 13.65 -5.82
C GLY A 111 13.11 14.79 -6.42
N ASP A 112 12.53 14.55 -7.59
CA ASP A 112 11.59 15.50 -8.23
C ASP A 112 10.13 15.08 -7.96
N LEU A 113 9.46 15.85 -7.12
CA LEU A 113 8.06 15.62 -6.72
C LEU A 113 7.06 15.73 -7.87
N LYS A 114 7.32 16.61 -8.85
CA LYS A 114 6.38 16.92 -9.92
C LYS A 114 6.16 15.75 -10.89
N GLY A 115 7.14 14.86 -11.00
CA GLY A 115 7.05 13.70 -11.90
C GLY A 115 6.31 12.49 -11.34
N ARG A 116 6.02 12.43 -10.03
CA ARG A 116 5.51 11.21 -9.35
C ARG A 116 4.06 11.26 -8.88
N GLY A 117 3.27 12.25 -9.32
CA GLY A 117 1.84 12.32 -8.97
C GLY A 117 1.57 12.54 -7.48
N VAL A 118 2.48 13.20 -6.77
CA VAL A 118 2.27 13.54 -5.36
C VAL A 118 1.22 14.64 -5.26
N VAL A 119 0.16 14.38 -4.53
CA VAL A 119 -0.93 15.33 -4.30
C VAL A 119 -0.48 16.39 -3.29
N LEU A 120 -0.29 17.61 -3.77
CA LEU A 120 0.12 18.78 -2.99
C LEU A 120 -0.91 19.91 -3.21
N LYS A 121 -1.31 20.57 -2.14
CA LYS A 121 -2.04 21.86 -2.22
C LYS A 121 -1.07 22.97 -2.59
N GLU A 122 -1.59 24.04 -3.10
CA GLU A 122 -0.78 25.22 -3.42
C GLU A 122 -0.03 25.72 -2.18
N GLY A 123 1.31 25.89 -2.31
CA GLY A 123 2.16 26.30 -1.22
C GLY A 123 2.62 25.21 -0.26
N GLN A 124 2.11 23.97 -0.36
CA GLN A 124 2.60 22.87 0.47
C GLN A 124 3.94 22.32 -0.01
N THR A 125 4.81 22.02 0.93
CA THR A 125 6.09 21.33 0.72
C THR A 125 5.95 19.83 0.99
N LEU A 126 6.96 19.04 0.61
CA LEU A 126 7.03 17.63 0.96
C LEU A 126 7.03 17.44 2.49
N ARG A 127 7.71 18.32 3.22
CA ARG A 127 7.77 18.25 4.69
C ARG A 127 6.40 18.47 5.31
N ASP A 128 5.63 19.44 4.82
CA ASP A 128 4.28 19.70 5.35
C ASP A 128 3.38 18.49 5.21
N ILE A 129 3.36 17.85 4.02
CA ILE A 129 2.54 16.65 3.83
C ILE A 129 3.09 15.44 4.59
N TYR A 130 4.40 15.35 4.80
CA TYR A 130 5.01 14.29 5.60
C TYR A 130 4.57 14.39 7.05
N GLU A 131 4.68 15.56 7.66
CA GLU A 131 4.28 15.79 9.04
C GLU A 131 2.78 15.58 9.25
N GLU A 132 1.95 16.11 8.35
CA GLU A 132 0.50 15.96 8.41
C GLU A 132 0.05 14.51 8.25
N ARG A 133 0.56 13.81 7.20
CA ARG A 133 0.11 12.45 6.88
C ARG A 133 0.68 11.40 7.85
N SER A 134 1.89 11.60 8.38
CA SER A 134 2.49 10.64 9.32
C SER A 134 1.61 10.45 10.55
N VAL A 135 1.07 11.54 11.12
CA VAL A 135 0.12 11.47 12.26
C VAL A 135 -1.15 10.69 11.88
N LEU A 136 -1.64 10.88 10.65
CA LEU A 136 -2.84 10.17 10.19
C LEU A 136 -2.56 8.69 9.92
N TYR A 137 -1.41 8.34 9.31
CA TYR A 137 -1.03 6.95 9.13
C TYR A 137 -0.91 6.21 10.46
N GLU A 138 -0.23 6.81 11.45
CA GLU A 138 -0.10 6.23 12.80
C GLU A 138 -1.47 6.04 13.47
N LYS A 139 -2.36 7.02 13.35
CA LYS A 139 -3.72 6.95 13.91
C LYS A 139 -4.53 5.77 13.39
N TYR A 140 -4.39 5.45 12.10
CA TYR A 140 -5.18 4.39 11.47
C TYR A 140 -4.50 3.03 11.45
N ALA A 141 -3.18 2.97 11.59
CA ALA A 141 -2.41 1.75 11.50
C ALA A 141 -2.77 0.74 12.60
N ASP A 142 -2.92 -0.52 12.20
CA ASP A 142 -2.93 -1.66 13.12
C ASP A 142 -1.51 -2.18 13.34
N LEU A 143 -0.63 -1.90 12.36
CA LEU A 143 0.77 -2.32 12.34
C LEU A 143 1.63 -1.21 11.72
N VAL A 144 2.75 -0.87 12.37
CA VAL A 144 3.75 0.08 11.86
C VAL A 144 5.04 -0.66 11.58
N VAL A 145 5.48 -0.64 10.33
CA VAL A 145 6.72 -1.28 9.87
C VAL A 145 7.70 -0.19 9.44
N LYS A 146 8.81 -0.07 10.14
CA LYS A 146 9.88 0.88 9.81
C LYS A 146 10.77 0.28 8.73
N GLU A 147 10.93 1.00 7.62
CA GLU A 147 11.71 0.54 6.46
C GLU A 147 13.08 1.23 6.31
N ASP A 148 13.43 2.16 7.21
CA ASP A 148 14.69 2.88 7.13
C ASP A 148 15.89 1.91 7.19
N GLY A 149 16.78 2.06 6.20
CA GLY A 149 17.98 1.23 6.08
C GLY A 149 17.74 -0.19 5.57
N ARG A 150 16.51 -0.52 5.17
CA ARG A 150 16.12 -1.84 4.66
C ARG A 150 15.89 -1.81 3.15
N ASP A 151 16.18 -2.92 2.52
CA ASP A 151 15.74 -3.18 1.16
C ASP A 151 14.30 -3.75 1.13
N ILE A 152 13.82 -4.07 -0.08
CA ILE A 152 12.46 -4.58 -0.29
C ILE A 152 12.27 -5.95 0.36
N GLU A 153 13.29 -6.83 0.29
CA GLU A 153 13.22 -8.19 0.83
C GLU A 153 13.19 -8.17 2.36
N GLU A 154 14.03 -7.35 2.98
CA GLU A 154 14.07 -7.15 4.42
C GLU A 154 12.77 -6.53 4.95
N THR A 155 12.22 -5.55 4.24
CA THR A 155 10.93 -4.94 4.62
C THR A 155 9.78 -5.93 4.49
N LEU A 156 9.76 -6.73 3.42
CA LEU A 156 8.78 -7.79 3.23
C LEU A 156 8.84 -8.85 4.34
N ALA A 157 10.05 -9.30 4.68
CA ALA A 157 10.26 -10.27 5.76
C ALA A 157 9.71 -9.74 7.09
N LEU A 158 9.99 -8.48 7.41
CA LEU A 158 9.49 -7.82 8.62
C LEU A 158 7.96 -7.70 8.63
N VAL A 159 7.34 -7.33 7.49
CA VAL A 159 5.87 -7.29 7.38
C VAL A 159 5.27 -8.67 7.66
N LEU A 160 5.83 -9.73 7.08
CA LEU A 160 5.35 -11.11 7.27
C LEU A 160 5.52 -11.58 8.71
N GLU A 161 6.66 -11.29 9.34
CA GLU A 161 6.95 -11.63 10.73
C GLU A 161 5.94 -10.95 11.68
N GLU A 162 5.79 -9.64 11.57
CA GLU A 162 4.86 -8.86 12.40
C GLU A 162 3.40 -9.32 12.24
N LEU A 163 2.98 -9.63 11.00
CA LEU A 163 1.62 -10.14 10.74
C LEU A 163 1.41 -11.52 11.39
N ARG A 164 2.45 -12.37 11.44
CA ARG A 164 2.40 -13.69 12.07
C ARG A 164 2.40 -13.58 13.59
N GLU A 165 3.32 -12.79 14.17
CA GLU A 165 3.43 -12.59 15.61
C GLU A 165 2.14 -12.06 16.24
N LYS A 166 1.49 -11.13 15.55
CA LYS A 166 0.21 -10.58 16.00
C LYS A 166 -0.99 -11.46 15.67
N GLN A 167 -0.76 -12.67 15.18
CA GLN A 167 -1.81 -13.62 14.77
C GLN A 167 -2.84 -13.00 13.80
N MET A 168 -2.40 -12.05 13.00
CA MET A 168 -3.24 -11.35 12.04
C MET A 168 -3.43 -12.14 10.74
N LEU A 169 -2.52 -13.09 10.45
CA LEU A 169 -2.66 -14.09 9.40
C LEU A 169 -3.30 -15.34 10.01
N GLN A 170 -4.40 -15.81 9.41
CA GLN A 170 -4.93 -17.12 9.76
C GLN A 170 -3.97 -18.17 9.17
N THR A 171 -3.33 -18.95 10.04
CA THR A 171 -2.63 -20.17 9.60
C THR A 171 -3.67 -21.13 9.09
N GLU A 172 -3.65 -21.45 7.79
CA GLU A 172 -4.41 -22.61 7.31
C GLU A 172 -3.78 -23.87 7.96
N PRO A 173 -4.57 -24.73 8.62
CA PRO A 173 -4.04 -26.01 9.08
C PRO A 173 -3.79 -26.87 7.83
N GLY A 174 -2.53 -27.06 7.45
CA GLY A 174 -2.16 -28.10 6.48
C GLY A 174 -1.52 -27.66 5.17
N ARG A 175 -0.46 -26.87 5.21
CA ARG A 175 0.54 -26.89 4.15
C ARG A 175 1.85 -27.36 4.77
N PRO A 176 2.32 -28.61 4.50
CA PRO A 176 3.63 -29.04 4.99
C PRO A 176 4.73 -28.17 4.35
N ALA A 177 5.69 -27.77 5.18
CA ALA A 177 6.84 -26.97 4.79
C ALA A 177 7.90 -27.82 4.04
N ASP A 178 7.50 -28.66 3.09
CA ASP A 178 8.43 -29.49 2.31
C ASP A 178 7.89 -29.68 0.89
N ALA A 179 8.27 -28.78 0.00
CA ALA A 179 8.29 -29.07 -1.44
C ALA A 179 9.33 -28.19 -2.15
N ALA A 180 10.56 -28.18 -1.64
CA ALA A 180 11.72 -27.69 -2.38
C ALA A 180 12.50 -28.92 -2.90
N SER A 181 11.93 -29.66 -3.86
CA SER A 181 12.68 -30.57 -4.73
C SER A 181 11.90 -30.82 -6.01
N CYS A 182 11.94 -29.89 -6.94
CA CYS A 182 11.63 -30.17 -8.33
C CYS A 182 12.93 -30.46 -9.08
N THR A 183 13.43 -31.68 -8.93
CA THR A 183 14.33 -32.30 -9.90
C THR A 183 13.48 -33.10 -10.88
N GLY A 184 13.55 -32.77 -12.17
CA GLY A 184 12.94 -33.60 -13.20
C GLY A 184 12.53 -32.86 -14.46
N VAL A 185 13.51 -32.41 -15.24
CA VAL A 185 13.31 -32.10 -16.66
C VAL A 185 13.37 -33.39 -17.43
N PRO A 186 12.31 -33.82 -18.12
CA PRO A 186 12.41 -35.00 -19.00
C PRO A 186 13.24 -34.67 -20.24
N LYS A 187 14.30 -35.42 -20.49
CA LYS A 187 15.05 -35.42 -21.77
C LYS A 187 14.13 -35.94 -22.86
N ARG A 188 13.94 -35.16 -23.91
CA ARG A 188 13.36 -35.63 -25.15
C ARG A 188 14.40 -36.47 -25.92
N ASN A 189 14.03 -37.68 -26.27
CA ASN A 189 14.62 -38.42 -27.38
C ASN A 189 14.08 -37.90 -28.70
#